data_ce865339d82718b3a778de0144d864f3
#
_entry.id   ce865339d82718b3a778de0144d864f3
#
_cell.length_a   1.000
_cell.length_b   1.000
_cell.length_c   1.000
_cell.angle_alpha   90.00
_cell.angle_beta   90.00
_cell.angle_gamma   90.00
#
_symmetry.space_group_name_H-M   'P 1'
#
loop_
_entity.id
_entity.type
_entity.pdbx_description
1 polymer ?
#
loop_
_entity_poly.entity_id
_entity_poly.type
_entity_poly.pdbx_seq_one_letter_code
_entity_poly.pdbx_strand_id
1 'polypeptide(L)'
;MWGYSESEEFALVPAPPAPAADAILPTLRLPSTPEKLVAVAALPGEARNNIFAWEQCRVLRTRLQQMLRERNLRTLLVTSTIAGEGKTLVAANLAMSFSQLEDRRVLLIDGDLRRPGLGAFFGHEARAGLSDCLSNGHKLADVLVHLHAHLDYLPTAAAFEHSVELLNRGRMRELIADCAAGYDLVVVDSAPLSPIADTQVLVRLVDAALLVVRAGAAPYPLVRQAAELLQPKLIGAVLNAVERGASQVYSNRYYYGPRPEDAK
;
A
#
# COMPACT_ATOMS: atom_id res chain seq x y z
N MET A 1 6.35 49.26 32.43
CA MET A 1 5.85 48.46 33.55
C MET A 1 4.61 47.75 33.10
N TRP A 2 4.79 46.53 32.53
CA TRP A 2 3.69 45.69 32.07
C TRP A 2 3.68 44.45 32.95
N GLY A 3 2.65 44.35 33.79
CA GLY A 3 2.46 43.20 34.67
C GLY A 3 1.90 42.01 33.91
N TYR A 4 2.63 40.90 33.95
CA TYR A 4 2.10 39.59 33.61
C TYR A 4 1.35 39.04 34.82
N SER A 5 0.07 38.78 34.65
CA SER A 5 -0.74 38.03 35.60
C SER A 5 -0.56 36.54 35.30
N GLU A 6 -0.07 35.80 36.29
CA GLU A 6 0.02 34.35 36.31
C GLU A 6 -1.37 33.73 36.51
N SER A 7 -1.49 32.48 36.02
CA SER A 7 -2.54 31.50 36.32
C SER A 7 -3.81 31.54 35.49
N GLU A 8 -3.71 30.99 34.26
CA GLU A 8 -4.84 30.19 33.72
C GLU A 8 -4.41 28.72 33.75
N GLU A 9 -4.97 27.98 34.70
CA GLU A 9 -4.91 26.53 34.78
C GLU A 9 -5.59 25.94 33.55
N PHE A 10 -4.83 25.30 32.64
CA PHE A 10 -5.36 24.49 31.58
C PHE A 10 -6.05 23.27 32.19
N ALA A 11 -7.36 23.33 32.31
CA ALA A 11 -8.18 22.19 32.67
C ALA A 11 -7.99 21.08 31.61
N LEU A 12 -7.42 19.97 32.02
CA LEU A 12 -7.32 18.76 31.21
C LEU A 12 -8.74 18.29 30.85
N VAL A 13 -9.11 18.38 29.59
CA VAL A 13 -10.34 17.80 29.06
C VAL A 13 -10.20 16.27 29.21
N PRO A 14 -11.12 15.60 29.94
CA PRO A 14 -11.07 14.16 30.09
C PRO A 14 -11.15 13.48 28.74
N ALA A 15 -10.34 12.44 28.54
CA ALA A 15 -10.38 11.63 27.33
C ALA A 15 -11.79 11.07 27.13
N PRO A 16 -12.30 11.05 25.87
CA PRO A 16 -13.60 10.47 25.58
C PRO A 16 -13.62 8.99 25.99
N PRO A 17 -14.75 8.48 26.52
CA PRO A 17 -14.86 7.08 26.90
C PRO A 17 -14.60 6.18 25.70
N ALA A 18 -13.94 5.05 25.95
CA ALA A 18 -13.71 4.03 24.93
C ALA A 18 -15.05 3.62 24.29
N PRO A 19 -15.11 3.48 22.95
CA PRO A 19 -16.35 3.06 22.28
C PRO A 19 -16.75 1.67 22.79
N ALA A 20 -18.06 1.51 23.07
CA ALA A 20 -18.64 0.25 23.49
C ALA A 20 -18.32 -0.85 22.47
N ALA A 21 -18.07 -2.07 22.96
CA ALA A 21 -17.63 -3.23 22.18
C ALA A 21 -18.61 -3.69 21.07
N ASP A 22 -19.80 -3.12 21.00
CA ASP A 22 -20.86 -3.43 20.03
C ASP A 22 -21.03 -2.39 18.90
N ALA A 23 -20.11 -1.45 18.74
CA ALA A 23 -20.16 -0.53 17.62
C ALA A 23 -19.88 -1.30 16.32
N ILE A 24 -20.94 -1.68 15.60
CA ILE A 24 -20.90 -2.15 14.23
C ILE A 24 -20.17 -1.06 13.42
N LEU A 25 -18.92 -1.33 13.04
CA LEU A 25 -18.15 -0.43 12.21
C LEU A 25 -18.98 -0.12 10.94
N PRO A 26 -19.26 1.15 10.64
CA PRO A 26 -20.02 1.50 9.45
C PRO A 26 -19.31 0.92 8.24
N THR A 27 -20.01 0.17 7.41
CA THR A 27 -19.51 -0.37 6.16
C THR A 27 -18.99 0.80 5.33
N LEU A 28 -17.70 0.82 5.06
CA LEU A 28 -17.04 1.86 4.27
C LEU A 28 -17.66 1.86 2.86
N ARG A 29 -18.65 2.70 2.61
CA ARG A 29 -19.19 2.92 1.27
C ARG A 29 -18.25 3.89 0.57
N LEU A 30 -17.34 3.34 -0.22
CA LEU A 30 -16.60 4.12 -1.19
C LEU A 30 -17.58 4.61 -2.27
N PRO A 31 -17.43 5.85 -2.79
CA PRO A 31 -18.35 6.38 -3.80
C PRO A 31 -18.38 5.47 -5.03
N SER A 32 -19.57 5.08 -5.41
CA SER A 32 -20.08 4.37 -6.59
C SER A 32 -19.10 3.77 -7.59
N THR A 33 -18.31 2.87 -7.20
CA THR A 33 -17.37 1.94 -7.84
C THR A 33 -16.04 1.93 -7.07
N PRO A 34 -15.43 0.93 -6.85
CA PRO A 34 -15.38 -0.40 -7.32
C PRO A 34 -15.60 -1.44 -6.25
N GLU A 35 -15.89 -2.48 -6.72
CA GLU A 35 -16.46 -3.69 -6.28
C GLU A 35 -15.86 -4.38 -5.08
N LYS A 36 -14.76 -4.03 -4.40
CA LYS A 36 -14.31 -4.90 -3.28
C LYS A 36 -13.26 -4.27 -2.35
N LEU A 37 -13.70 -3.99 -1.14
CA LEU A 37 -12.79 -3.85 0.00
C LEU A 37 -12.25 -5.24 0.37
N VAL A 38 -10.94 -5.43 0.36
CA VAL A 38 -10.29 -6.65 0.84
C VAL A 38 -9.68 -6.36 2.22
N ALA A 39 -10.21 -7.01 3.26
CA ALA A 39 -9.61 -6.93 4.57
C ALA A 39 -8.37 -7.84 4.61
N VAL A 40 -7.21 -7.26 4.83
CA VAL A 40 -5.96 -7.99 5.08
C VAL A 40 -5.60 -7.80 6.54
N ALA A 41 -5.49 -8.89 7.28
CA ALA A 41 -5.04 -8.83 8.66
C ALA A 41 -3.59 -8.34 8.72
N ALA A 42 -3.29 -7.51 9.73
CA ALA A 42 -1.94 -6.99 9.92
C ALA A 42 -0.91 -8.10 9.98
N LEU A 43 0.18 -7.86 9.31
CA LEU A 43 1.39 -8.61 9.46
C LEU A 43 2.28 -7.87 10.48
N PRO A 44 2.46 -8.38 11.72
CA PRO A 44 3.56 -7.93 12.58
C PRO A 44 4.89 -8.23 11.88
N GLY A 45 5.99 -7.56 12.26
CA GLY A 45 7.32 -7.77 11.65
C GLY A 45 7.85 -9.22 11.64
N GLU A 46 7.23 -10.14 12.38
CA GLU A 46 7.46 -11.60 12.36
C GLU A 46 6.67 -12.33 11.25
N ALA A 47 6.07 -11.60 10.35
CA ALA A 47 5.10 -12.08 9.36
C ALA A 47 5.65 -13.06 8.33
N ARG A 48 6.95 -13.19 8.18
CA ARG A 48 7.55 -14.21 7.30
C ARG A 48 7.11 -15.64 7.67
N ASN A 49 6.68 -15.87 8.92
CA ASN A 49 6.22 -17.17 9.44
C ASN A 49 4.71 -17.24 9.70
N ASN A 50 3.93 -16.21 9.34
CA ASN A 50 2.50 -16.19 9.61
C ASN A 50 1.71 -16.72 8.42
N ILE A 51 1.36 -18.00 8.43
CA ILE A 51 0.58 -18.69 7.38
C ILE A 51 -0.72 -17.95 7.06
N PHE A 52 -1.40 -17.40 8.06
CA PHE A 52 -2.65 -16.65 7.85
C PHE A 52 -2.45 -15.39 7.01
N ALA A 53 -1.40 -14.66 7.27
CA ALA A 53 -1.08 -13.44 6.53
C ALA A 53 -0.73 -13.72 5.06
N TRP A 54 0.01 -14.78 4.82
CA TRP A 54 0.30 -15.25 3.46
C TRP A 54 -0.98 -15.65 2.72
N GLU A 55 -1.91 -16.30 3.40
CA GLU A 55 -3.19 -16.67 2.79
C GLU A 55 -4.03 -15.43 2.42
N GLN A 56 -4.04 -14.39 3.26
CA GLN A 56 -4.70 -13.12 2.91
C GLN A 56 -4.06 -12.45 1.68
N CYS A 57 -2.72 -12.51 1.57
CA CYS A 57 -2.04 -12.00 0.37
C CYS A 57 -2.38 -12.81 -0.89
N ARG A 58 -2.56 -14.13 -0.76
CA ARG A 58 -3.01 -14.99 -1.89
C ARG A 58 -4.43 -14.64 -2.32
N VAL A 59 -5.35 -14.41 -1.38
CA VAL A 59 -6.72 -13.98 -1.66
C VAL A 59 -6.71 -12.62 -2.36
N LEU A 60 -5.93 -11.66 -1.87
CA LEU A 60 -5.78 -10.35 -2.50
C LEU A 60 -5.21 -10.50 -3.91
N ARG A 61 -4.14 -11.27 -4.08
CA ARG A 61 -3.54 -11.56 -5.40
C ARG A 61 -4.58 -12.12 -6.37
N THR A 62 -5.34 -13.14 -5.97
CA THR A 62 -6.32 -13.79 -6.86
C THR A 62 -7.35 -12.80 -7.37
N ARG A 63 -7.85 -11.91 -6.50
CA ARG A 63 -8.81 -10.86 -6.89
C ARG A 63 -8.19 -9.82 -7.81
N LEU A 64 -6.99 -9.35 -7.48
CA LEU A 64 -6.27 -8.37 -8.31
C LEU A 64 -5.88 -8.98 -9.65
N GLN A 65 -5.44 -10.22 -9.70
CA GLN A 65 -5.05 -10.92 -10.94
C GLN A 65 -6.20 -10.95 -11.95
N GLN A 66 -7.41 -11.23 -11.51
CA GLN A 66 -8.59 -11.19 -12.37
C GLN A 66 -8.81 -9.77 -12.92
N MET A 67 -8.86 -8.76 -12.06
CA MET A 67 -9.09 -7.36 -12.44
C MET A 67 -8.02 -6.83 -13.40
N LEU A 68 -6.73 -7.13 -13.11
CA LEU A 68 -5.60 -6.70 -13.93
C LEU A 68 -5.66 -7.32 -15.33
N ARG A 69 -6.02 -8.62 -15.42
CA ARG A 69 -6.17 -9.32 -16.71
C ARG A 69 -7.34 -8.78 -17.53
N GLU A 70 -8.53 -8.66 -16.94
CA GLU A 70 -9.74 -8.20 -17.62
C GLU A 70 -9.59 -6.80 -18.22
N ARG A 71 -8.80 -5.94 -17.58
CA ARG A 71 -8.56 -4.55 -17.99
C ARG A 71 -7.21 -4.33 -18.67
N ASN A 72 -6.41 -5.37 -18.87
CA ASN A 72 -5.05 -5.32 -19.43
C ASN A 72 -4.13 -4.31 -18.72
N LEU A 73 -4.17 -4.29 -17.36
CA LEU A 73 -3.39 -3.39 -16.53
C LEU A 73 -2.08 -4.09 -16.12
N ARG A 74 -0.95 -3.39 -16.25
CA ARG A 74 0.38 -3.93 -15.95
C ARG A 74 1.10 -3.19 -14.83
N THR A 75 0.67 -1.99 -14.49
CA THR A 75 1.32 -1.16 -13.47
C THR A 75 0.34 -0.85 -12.35
N LEU A 76 0.72 -1.18 -11.11
CA LEU A 76 -0.09 -1.03 -9.91
C LEU A 76 0.63 -0.18 -8.87
N LEU A 77 0.10 0.98 -8.56
CA LEU A 77 0.53 1.81 -7.44
C LEU A 77 -0.08 1.31 -6.13
N VAL A 78 0.74 1.14 -5.11
CA VAL A 78 0.29 0.87 -3.74
C VAL A 78 0.60 2.10 -2.88
N THR A 79 -0.44 2.70 -2.33
CA THR A 79 -0.33 3.91 -1.51
C THR A 79 -1.21 3.83 -0.27
N SER A 80 -1.16 4.83 0.59
CA SER A 80 -1.96 4.93 1.80
C SER A 80 -2.47 6.35 2.02
N THR A 81 -3.43 6.51 2.92
CA THR A 81 -3.95 7.83 3.28
C THR A 81 -2.90 8.63 4.04
N ILE A 82 -2.32 8.02 5.08
CA ILE A 82 -1.29 8.61 5.95
C ILE A 82 -0.09 7.66 6.11
N ALA A 83 0.98 8.16 6.71
CA ALA A 83 2.14 7.35 7.03
C ALA A 83 1.81 6.25 8.06
N GLY A 84 2.50 5.10 7.98
CA GLY A 84 2.35 4.01 8.97
C GLY A 84 1.16 3.07 8.76
N GLU A 85 0.42 3.19 7.64
CA GLU A 85 -0.70 2.29 7.33
C GLU A 85 -0.28 0.94 6.75
N GLY A 86 1.02 0.74 6.46
CA GLY A 86 1.57 -0.54 5.99
C GLY A 86 1.60 -0.71 4.47
N LYS A 87 1.54 0.37 3.69
CA LYS A 87 1.61 0.37 2.22
C LYS A 87 2.81 -0.44 1.68
N THR A 88 4.01 -0.17 2.19
CA THR A 88 5.27 -0.83 1.82
C THR A 88 5.22 -2.33 2.10
N LEU A 89 4.69 -2.73 3.25
CA LEU A 89 4.49 -4.13 3.61
C LEU A 89 3.52 -4.82 2.64
N VAL A 90 2.40 -4.16 2.31
CA VAL A 90 1.42 -4.70 1.35
C VAL A 90 2.02 -4.79 -0.04
N ALA A 91 2.75 -3.77 -0.51
CA ALA A 91 3.41 -3.77 -1.81
C ALA A 91 4.42 -4.92 -1.94
N ALA A 92 5.31 -5.09 -0.95
CA ALA A 92 6.32 -6.15 -0.93
C ALA A 92 5.68 -7.55 -0.92
N ASN A 93 4.73 -7.80 -0.02
CA ASN A 93 4.06 -9.10 0.07
C ASN A 93 3.23 -9.41 -1.19
N LEU A 94 2.60 -8.41 -1.78
CA LEU A 94 1.85 -8.56 -3.01
C LEU A 94 2.78 -8.94 -4.18
N ALA A 95 3.88 -8.22 -4.36
CA ALA A 95 4.89 -8.52 -5.39
C ALA A 95 5.46 -9.93 -5.22
N MET A 96 5.85 -10.32 -3.99
CA MET A 96 6.28 -11.67 -3.68
C MET A 96 5.20 -12.71 -3.97
N SER A 97 3.94 -12.44 -3.65
CA SER A 97 2.84 -13.36 -3.92
C SER A 97 2.59 -13.55 -5.41
N PHE A 98 2.68 -12.48 -6.21
CA PHE A 98 2.55 -12.56 -7.67
C PHE A 98 3.72 -13.30 -8.32
N SER A 99 4.95 -13.14 -7.82
CA SER A 99 6.13 -13.82 -8.36
C SER A 99 6.16 -15.35 -8.12
N GLN A 100 5.26 -15.85 -7.24
CA GLN A 100 5.06 -17.30 -7.05
C GLN A 100 4.22 -17.95 -8.18
N LEU A 101 3.61 -17.15 -9.05
CA LEU A 101 2.93 -17.67 -10.22
C LEU A 101 3.97 -18.04 -11.29
N GLU A 102 3.89 -19.26 -11.79
CA GLU A 102 4.70 -19.69 -12.91
C GLU A 102 4.50 -18.75 -14.11
N ASP A 103 5.56 -18.47 -14.85
CA ASP A 103 5.59 -17.62 -16.03
C ASP A 103 5.21 -16.13 -15.79
N ARG A 104 5.41 -15.61 -14.57
CA ARG A 104 5.13 -14.21 -14.23
C ARG A 104 6.36 -13.47 -13.75
N ARG A 105 6.88 -12.56 -14.57
CA ARG A 105 7.94 -11.64 -14.18
C ARG A 105 7.34 -10.42 -13.49
N VAL A 106 7.74 -10.18 -12.25
CA VAL A 106 7.25 -9.08 -11.41
C VAL A 106 8.41 -8.12 -11.11
N LEU A 107 8.17 -6.83 -11.27
CA LEU A 107 9.06 -5.78 -10.78
C LEU A 107 8.41 -5.06 -9.61
N LEU A 108 9.16 -4.91 -8.51
CA LEU A 108 8.78 -4.06 -7.39
C LEU A 108 9.65 -2.81 -7.40
N ILE A 109 9.03 -1.64 -7.41
CA ILE A 109 9.73 -0.33 -7.42
C ILE A 109 9.52 0.36 -6.07
N ASP A 110 10.61 0.81 -5.43
CA ASP A 110 10.54 1.74 -4.29
C ASP A 110 10.37 3.17 -4.82
N GLY A 111 9.12 3.60 -4.92
CA GLY A 111 8.75 4.93 -5.40
C GLY A 111 8.58 5.97 -4.29
N ASP A 112 8.77 5.59 -3.02
CA ASP A 112 8.82 6.54 -1.89
C ASP A 112 10.23 7.17 -1.80
N LEU A 113 10.51 8.09 -2.71
CA LEU A 113 11.82 8.76 -2.77
C LEU A 113 12.16 9.55 -1.50
N ARG A 114 11.18 9.89 -0.67
CA ARG A 114 11.40 10.64 0.58
C ARG A 114 11.77 9.74 1.74
N ARG A 115 11.13 8.58 1.83
CA ARG A 115 11.31 7.60 2.91
C ARG A 115 11.30 6.18 2.36
N PRO A 116 12.33 5.81 1.58
CA PRO A 116 12.40 4.48 1.00
C PRO A 116 12.37 3.42 2.09
N GLY A 117 11.47 2.46 1.97
CA GLY A 117 11.23 1.47 3.01
C GLY A 117 11.49 0.04 2.59
N LEU A 118 11.50 -0.24 1.30
CA LEU A 118 11.66 -1.60 0.79
C LEU A 118 13.06 -2.15 1.02
N GLY A 119 14.11 -1.31 1.00
CA GLY A 119 15.47 -1.72 1.32
C GLY A 119 15.56 -2.35 2.71
N ALA A 120 15.02 -1.68 3.73
CA ALA A 120 14.97 -2.21 5.09
C ALA A 120 14.12 -3.49 5.20
N PHE A 121 13.02 -3.58 4.44
CA PHE A 121 12.17 -4.76 4.41
C PHE A 121 12.91 -6.00 3.89
N PHE A 122 13.73 -5.85 2.84
CA PHE A 122 14.50 -6.96 2.25
C PHE A 122 15.89 -7.14 2.88
N GLY A 123 16.32 -6.26 3.79
CA GLY A 123 17.68 -6.25 4.34
C GLY A 123 18.73 -5.92 3.29
N HIS A 124 18.40 -5.08 2.32
CA HIS A 124 19.25 -4.67 1.21
C HIS A 124 19.60 -3.19 1.28
N GLU A 125 20.89 -2.88 1.31
CA GLU A 125 21.41 -1.53 1.19
C GLU A 125 21.84 -1.25 -0.26
N ALA A 126 21.03 -0.48 -0.97
CA ALA A 126 21.33 -0.13 -2.35
C ALA A 126 22.35 1.01 -2.43
N ARG A 127 23.29 0.92 -3.38
CA ARG A 127 24.25 1.99 -3.69
C ARG A 127 23.75 2.93 -4.76
N ALA A 128 22.86 2.47 -5.61
CA ALA A 128 22.20 3.22 -6.67
C ALA A 128 20.78 2.66 -6.88
N GLY A 129 19.88 3.44 -7.47
CA GLY A 129 18.50 3.01 -7.66
C GLY A 129 17.68 3.95 -8.53
N LEU A 130 16.39 4.05 -8.26
CA LEU A 130 15.42 4.83 -9.02
C LEU A 130 15.86 6.29 -9.19
N SER A 131 16.30 6.95 -8.10
CA SER A 131 16.78 8.33 -8.15
C SER A 131 17.94 8.51 -9.14
N ASP A 132 18.84 7.54 -9.23
CA ASP A 132 20.00 7.58 -10.13
C ASP A 132 19.59 7.35 -11.58
N CYS A 133 18.63 6.48 -11.83
CA CYS A 133 18.02 6.34 -13.15
C CYS A 133 17.39 7.64 -13.62
N LEU A 134 16.72 8.37 -12.72
CA LEU A 134 16.00 9.59 -13.07
C LEU A 134 16.90 10.82 -13.19
N SER A 135 17.96 10.94 -12.38
CA SER A 135 18.86 12.11 -12.33
C SER A 135 20.16 11.92 -13.10
N ASN A 136 20.80 10.76 -12.93
CA ASN A 136 22.19 10.52 -13.37
C ASN A 136 22.30 9.66 -14.63
N GLY A 137 21.16 9.19 -15.18
CA GLY A 137 21.15 8.43 -16.43
C GLY A 137 21.65 7.00 -16.29
N HIS A 138 21.68 6.45 -15.09
CA HIS A 138 21.93 5.03 -14.89
C HIS A 138 20.91 4.20 -15.67
N LYS A 139 21.36 3.10 -16.26
CA LYS A 139 20.47 2.17 -16.93
C LYS A 139 19.74 1.35 -15.88
N LEU A 140 18.47 1.03 -16.12
CA LEU A 140 17.67 0.20 -15.24
C LEU A 140 18.39 -1.12 -14.89
N ALA A 141 18.98 -1.79 -15.88
CA ALA A 141 19.67 -3.06 -15.69
C ALA A 141 20.86 -3.00 -14.71
N ASP A 142 21.49 -1.82 -14.55
CA ASP A 142 22.67 -1.67 -13.69
C ASP A 142 22.31 -1.50 -12.21
N VAL A 143 21.04 -1.20 -11.90
CA VAL A 143 20.55 -0.89 -10.55
C VAL A 143 19.49 -1.89 -10.04
N LEU A 144 19.02 -2.80 -10.90
CA LEU A 144 18.07 -3.82 -10.52
C LEU A 144 18.69 -4.85 -9.57
N VAL A 145 17.90 -5.25 -8.59
CA VAL A 145 18.25 -6.32 -7.64
C VAL A 145 17.35 -7.53 -7.89
N HIS A 146 17.94 -8.66 -8.19
CA HIS A 146 17.22 -9.93 -8.34
C HIS A 146 16.93 -10.52 -6.96
N LEU A 147 15.68 -10.49 -6.51
CA LEU A 147 15.29 -11.05 -5.22
C LEU A 147 14.93 -12.53 -5.31
N HIS A 148 14.33 -12.94 -6.43
CA HIS A 148 13.88 -14.31 -6.70
C HIS A 148 13.82 -14.54 -8.21
N ALA A 149 13.67 -15.79 -8.66
CA ALA A 149 13.64 -16.17 -10.09
C ALA A 149 12.66 -15.33 -10.94
N HIS A 150 11.58 -14.84 -10.34
CA HIS A 150 10.52 -14.08 -11.01
C HIS A 150 10.24 -12.72 -10.36
N LEU A 151 11.11 -12.25 -9.46
CA LEU A 151 10.95 -10.99 -8.74
C LEU A 151 12.23 -10.17 -8.81
N ASP A 152 12.15 -9.07 -9.54
CA ASP A 152 13.15 -8.01 -9.54
C ASP A 152 12.70 -6.85 -8.66
N TYR A 153 13.66 -6.14 -8.10
CA TYR A 153 13.44 -4.98 -7.25
C TYR A 153 14.26 -3.80 -7.73
N LEU A 154 13.63 -2.67 -7.92
CA LEU A 154 14.27 -1.38 -8.18
C LEU A 154 14.29 -0.56 -6.90
N PRO A 155 15.44 -0.46 -6.22
CA PRO A 155 15.58 0.27 -4.97
C PRO A 155 15.56 1.79 -5.18
N THR A 156 15.32 2.53 -4.09
CA THR A 156 15.74 3.92 -3.93
C THR A 156 16.87 3.94 -2.92
N ALA A 157 18.08 4.31 -3.38
CA ALA A 157 19.31 4.18 -2.59
C ALA A 157 19.39 5.18 -1.43
N ALA A 158 18.90 6.40 -1.64
CA ALA A 158 18.91 7.47 -0.65
C ALA A 158 17.64 8.31 -0.73
N ALA A 159 17.23 8.88 0.39
CA ALA A 159 16.12 9.83 0.44
C ALA A 159 16.44 11.08 -0.41
N PHE A 160 15.44 11.56 -1.15
CA PHE A 160 15.57 12.69 -2.06
C PHE A 160 14.54 13.79 -1.71
N GLU A 161 15.01 14.97 -1.33
CA GLU A 161 14.13 16.06 -0.86
C GLU A 161 13.25 16.65 -1.96
N HIS A 162 13.80 16.76 -3.19
CA HIS A 162 13.10 17.32 -4.35
C HIS A 162 12.44 16.22 -5.22
N SER A 163 11.80 15.26 -4.57
CA SER A 163 11.21 14.09 -5.21
C SER A 163 10.13 14.42 -6.24
N VAL A 164 9.29 15.43 -6.00
CA VAL A 164 8.21 15.84 -6.91
C VAL A 164 8.77 16.29 -8.25
N GLU A 165 9.82 17.11 -8.24
CA GLU A 165 10.47 17.62 -9.44
C GLU A 165 11.13 16.49 -10.23
N LEU A 166 11.73 15.54 -9.51
CA LEU A 166 12.36 14.37 -10.12
C LEU A 166 11.34 13.45 -10.78
N LEU A 167 10.23 13.16 -10.09
CA LEU A 167 9.15 12.32 -10.60
C LEU A 167 8.39 12.97 -11.79
N ASN A 168 8.28 14.30 -11.81
CA ASN A 168 7.62 15.02 -12.89
C ASN A 168 8.41 15.07 -14.19
N ARG A 169 9.69 14.73 -14.19
CA ARG A 169 10.47 14.64 -15.41
C ARG A 169 9.92 13.52 -16.30
N GLY A 170 9.89 13.74 -17.62
CA GLY A 170 9.41 12.77 -18.61
C GLY A 170 10.03 11.38 -18.47
N ARG A 171 11.24 11.32 -17.93
CA ARG A 171 12.02 10.12 -17.69
C ARG A 171 11.34 9.10 -16.76
N MET A 172 10.57 9.53 -15.75
CA MET A 172 9.80 8.61 -14.92
C MET A 172 8.67 7.92 -15.71
N ARG A 173 8.05 8.65 -16.63
CA ARG A 173 7.05 8.09 -17.54
C ARG A 173 7.65 7.04 -18.48
N GLU A 174 8.80 7.36 -19.07
CA GLU A 174 9.54 6.45 -19.94
C GLU A 174 9.95 5.19 -19.19
N LEU A 175 10.51 5.34 -17.97
CA LEU A 175 10.92 4.21 -17.13
C LEU A 175 9.73 3.29 -16.78
N ILE A 176 8.59 3.84 -16.37
CA ILE A 176 7.38 3.04 -16.08
C ILE A 176 6.91 2.31 -17.34
N ALA A 177 6.92 2.97 -18.50
CA ALA A 177 6.52 2.36 -19.78
C ALA A 177 7.46 1.21 -20.18
N ASP A 178 8.77 1.40 -20.05
CA ASP A 178 9.77 0.38 -20.34
C ASP A 178 9.64 -0.81 -19.40
N CYS A 179 9.42 -0.55 -18.10
CA CYS A 179 9.15 -1.60 -17.13
C CYS A 179 7.87 -2.38 -17.48
N ALA A 180 6.78 -1.70 -17.84
CA ALA A 180 5.52 -2.34 -18.22
C ALA A 180 5.64 -3.19 -19.51
N ALA A 181 6.59 -2.87 -20.38
CA ALA A 181 6.88 -3.68 -21.57
C ALA A 181 7.70 -4.95 -21.24
N GLY A 182 8.58 -4.89 -20.23
CA GLY A 182 9.48 -5.98 -19.85
C GLY A 182 8.96 -6.92 -18.77
N TYR A 183 7.93 -6.53 -18.02
CA TYR A 183 7.37 -7.28 -16.89
C TYR A 183 5.88 -7.51 -17.07
N ASP A 184 5.37 -8.61 -16.50
CA ASP A 184 3.94 -8.92 -16.49
C ASP A 184 3.17 -8.08 -15.48
N LEU A 185 3.85 -7.67 -14.40
CA LEU A 185 3.32 -6.77 -13.38
C LEU A 185 4.44 -5.91 -12.80
N VAL A 186 4.20 -4.61 -12.72
CA VAL A 186 5.03 -3.63 -12.02
C VAL A 186 4.25 -3.14 -10.82
N VAL A 187 4.74 -3.40 -9.62
CA VAL A 187 4.19 -2.88 -8.36
C VAL A 187 5.04 -1.71 -7.91
N VAL A 188 4.43 -0.56 -7.70
CA VAL A 188 5.11 0.67 -7.25
C VAL A 188 4.66 0.97 -5.82
N ASP A 189 5.55 0.82 -4.83
CA ASP A 189 5.35 1.39 -3.50
C ASP A 189 5.52 2.90 -3.58
N SER A 190 4.72 3.69 -2.86
CA SER A 190 4.77 5.14 -2.92
C SER A 190 4.66 5.80 -1.55
N ALA A 191 4.93 7.10 -1.46
CA ALA A 191 4.60 7.89 -0.28
C ALA A 191 3.08 7.90 0.01
N PRO A 192 2.64 8.22 1.23
CA PRO A 192 1.22 8.42 1.52
C PRO A 192 0.66 9.62 0.75
N LEU A 193 -0.65 9.62 0.47
CA LEU A 193 -1.31 10.71 -0.27
C LEU A 193 -1.35 12.03 0.50
N SER A 194 -1.43 11.97 1.83
CA SER A 194 -1.48 13.17 2.67
C SER A 194 -0.24 13.28 3.56
N PRO A 195 0.44 14.41 3.59
CA PRO A 195 0.27 15.64 2.79
C PRO A 195 1.21 15.71 1.56
N ILE A 196 1.52 14.58 0.90
CA ILE A 196 2.64 14.45 -0.05
C ILE A 196 2.14 14.45 -1.50
N ALA A 197 2.74 15.30 -2.35
CA ALA A 197 2.37 15.45 -3.75
C ALA A 197 2.97 14.37 -4.68
N ASP A 198 4.03 13.68 -4.26
CA ASP A 198 4.75 12.67 -5.05
C ASP A 198 3.83 11.60 -5.61
N THR A 199 2.94 11.09 -4.77
CA THR A 199 1.98 10.05 -5.12
C THR A 199 0.95 10.53 -6.13
N GLN A 200 0.59 11.82 -6.14
CA GLN A 200 -0.28 12.39 -7.16
C GLN A 200 0.37 12.43 -8.54
N VAL A 201 1.70 12.53 -8.59
CA VAL A 201 2.45 12.39 -9.84
C VAL A 201 2.45 10.94 -10.28
N LEU A 202 2.81 10.02 -9.39
CA LEU A 202 2.91 8.58 -9.69
C LEU A 202 1.58 7.99 -10.14
N VAL A 203 0.45 8.36 -9.52
CA VAL A 203 -0.87 7.83 -9.91
C VAL A 203 -1.21 8.15 -11.36
N ARG A 204 -0.71 9.24 -11.94
CA ARG A 204 -0.95 9.59 -13.35
C ARG A 204 -0.15 8.71 -14.32
N LEU A 205 0.92 8.08 -13.85
CA LEU A 205 1.86 7.30 -14.67
C LEU A 205 1.56 5.80 -14.69
N VAL A 206 0.77 5.30 -13.74
CA VAL A 206 0.41 3.87 -13.61
C VAL A 206 -0.97 3.58 -14.17
N ASP A 207 -1.31 2.31 -14.38
CA ASP A 207 -2.62 1.88 -14.88
C ASP A 207 -3.67 1.82 -13.77
N ALA A 208 -3.28 1.37 -12.58
CA ALA A 208 -4.16 1.14 -11.45
C ALA A 208 -3.54 1.58 -10.12
N ALA A 209 -4.39 1.82 -9.12
CA ALA A 209 -3.99 2.15 -7.77
C ALA A 209 -4.74 1.31 -6.73
N LEU A 210 -4.04 0.91 -5.67
CA LEU A 210 -4.55 0.21 -4.50
C LEU A 210 -4.33 1.09 -3.26
N LEU A 211 -5.41 1.39 -2.54
CA LEU A 211 -5.35 2.19 -1.31
C LEU A 211 -5.22 1.27 -0.09
N VAL A 212 -4.16 1.44 0.69
CA VAL A 212 -3.99 0.75 1.97
C VAL A 212 -4.46 1.65 3.10
N VAL A 213 -5.35 1.14 3.93
CA VAL A 213 -5.93 1.83 5.10
C VAL A 213 -5.70 0.96 6.33
N ARG A 214 -5.09 1.52 7.35
CA ARG A 214 -4.96 0.83 8.63
C ARG A 214 -6.23 1.02 9.47
N ALA A 215 -6.77 -0.08 10.01
CA ALA A 215 -7.95 -0.03 10.87
C ALA A 215 -7.71 0.93 12.06
N GLY A 216 -8.62 1.86 12.26
CA GLY A 216 -8.58 2.84 13.35
C GLY A 216 -7.51 3.93 13.25
N ALA A 217 -6.72 4.02 12.15
CA ALA A 217 -5.62 4.99 12.05
C ALA A 217 -6.06 6.34 11.45
N ALA A 218 -6.66 6.32 10.27
CA ALA A 218 -7.07 7.54 9.58
C ALA A 218 -8.57 7.85 9.77
N PRO A 219 -8.96 9.14 9.94
CA PRO A 219 -10.34 9.54 9.93
C PRO A 219 -11.01 9.23 8.58
N TYR A 220 -12.28 8.78 8.61
CA TYR A 220 -13.02 8.43 7.40
C TYR A 220 -13.05 9.53 6.32
N PRO A 221 -13.27 10.83 6.64
CA PRO A 221 -13.25 11.88 5.63
C PRO A 221 -11.92 11.95 4.86
N LEU A 222 -10.79 11.71 5.55
CA LEU A 222 -9.47 11.72 4.93
C LEU A 222 -9.27 10.51 4.01
N VAL A 223 -9.75 9.33 4.44
CA VAL A 223 -9.73 8.11 3.59
C VAL A 223 -10.58 8.31 2.33
N ARG A 224 -11.75 8.93 2.46
CA ARG A 224 -12.61 9.26 1.32
C ARG A 224 -11.93 10.22 0.35
N GLN A 225 -11.31 11.28 0.86
CA GLN A 225 -10.54 12.22 0.04
C GLN A 225 -9.39 11.51 -0.70
N ALA A 226 -8.67 10.62 -0.02
CA ALA A 226 -7.60 9.82 -0.63
C ALA A 226 -8.15 8.94 -1.76
N ALA A 227 -9.29 8.29 -1.55
CA ALA A 227 -9.94 7.48 -2.58
C ALA A 227 -10.39 8.32 -3.79
N GLU A 228 -10.91 9.53 -3.57
CA GLU A 228 -11.29 10.47 -4.64
C GLU A 228 -10.07 10.91 -5.47
N LEU A 229 -8.94 11.21 -4.82
CA LEU A 229 -7.69 11.60 -5.49
C LEU A 229 -7.12 10.49 -6.39
N LEU A 230 -7.41 9.23 -6.08
CA LEU A 230 -6.95 8.08 -6.87
C LEU A 230 -7.84 7.77 -8.06
N GLN A 231 -9.04 8.35 -8.18
CA GLN A 231 -9.94 8.12 -9.31
C GLN A 231 -9.37 8.67 -10.64
N PRO A 232 -9.64 8.02 -11.77
CA PRO A 232 -10.42 6.77 -11.96
C PRO A 232 -9.58 5.48 -11.81
N LYS A 233 -8.33 5.57 -11.33
CA LYS A 233 -7.38 4.45 -11.29
C LYS A 233 -7.51 3.56 -10.06
N LEU A 234 -8.28 3.98 -9.06
CA LEU A 234 -8.53 3.19 -7.86
C LEU A 234 -9.29 1.89 -8.20
N ILE A 235 -8.63 0.75 -8.03
CA ILE A 235 -9.24 -0.57 -8.28
C ILE A 235 -9.65 -1.29 -7.00
N GLY A 236 -9.25 -0.79 -5.83
CA GLY A 236 -9.63 -1.38 -4.55
C GLY A 236 -8.95 -0.72 -3.37
N ALA A 237 -9.37 -1.15 -2.18
CA ALA A 237 -8.72 -0.78 -0.93
C ALA A 237 -8.44 -2.03 -0.08
N VAL A 238 -7.34 -1.97 0.69
CA VAL A 238 -6.91 -2.99 1.64
C VAL A 238 -7.07 -2.44 3.04
N LEU A 239 -7.90 -3.05 3.85
CA LEU A 239 -7.97 -2.75 5.27
C LEU A 239 -6.91 -3.57 6.01
N ASN A 240 -5.87 -2.89 6.49
CA ASN A 240 -4.72 -3.48 7.17
C ASN A 240 -4.85 -3.39 8.69
N ALA A 241 -4.15 -4.25 9.42
CA ALA A 241 -4.10 -4.25 10.88
C ALA A 241 -5.46 -4.47 11.57
N VAL A 242 -6.33 -5.25 10.97
CA VAL A 242 -7.61 -5.65 11.59
C VAL A 242 -7.34 -6.62 12.74
N GLU A 243 -7.91 -6.36 13.92
CA GLU A 243 -7.79 -7.26 15.08
C GLU A 243 -8.35 -8.65 14.77
N ARG A 244 -7.70 -9.69 15.30
CA ARG A 244 -8.04 -11.10 15.02
C ARG A 244 -9.51 -11.46 15.32
N GLY A 245 -10.12 -10.87 16.35
CA GLY A 245 -11.53 -11.08 16.70
C GLY A 245 -12.49 -10.63 15.60
N ALA A 246 -12.28 -9.46 15.02
CA ALA A 246 -13.07 -8.95 13.90
C ALA A 246 -12.82 -9.76 12.61
N SER A 247 -11.58 -10.17 12.37
CA SER A 247 -11.20 -10.99 11.21
C SER A 247 -11.82 -12.39 11.24
N GLN A 248 -11.94 -13.03 12.41
CA GLN A 248 -12.59 -14.35 12.56
C GLN A 248 -14.10 -14.30 12.27
N VAL A 249 -14.79 -13.23 12.63
CA VAL A 249 -16.21 -13.05 12.30
C VAL A 249 -16.42 -12.98 10.79
N TYR A 250 -15.51 -12.31 10.06
CA TYR A 250 -15.57 -12.24 8.59
C TYR A 250 -15.17 -13.56 7.93
N SER A 251 -14.12 -14.26 8.41
CA SER A 251 -13.65 -15.51 7.81
C SER A 251 -14.59 -16.67 8.12
N ASN A 252 -15.12 -16.81 9.34
CA ASN A 252 -16.06 -17.87 9.71
C ASN A 252 -17.40 -17.74 8.96
N ARG A 253 -17.86 -16.52 8.68
CA ARG A 253 -19.12 -16.30 7.97
C ARG A 253 -19.02 -16.61 6.46
N TYR A 254 -17.81 -16.57 5.89
CA TYR A 254 -17.59 -16.82 4.46
C TYR A 254 -17.04 -18.22 4.14
N TYR A 255 -16.27 -18.86 5.06
CA TYR A 255 -15.60 -20.13 4.79
C TYR A 255 -16.20 -21.31 5.56
N TYR A 256 -16.85 -21.06 6.70
CA TYR A 256 -17.53 -22.05 7.48
C TYR A 256 -18.98 -21.57 7.66
N GLY A 257 -19.88 -22.01 6.78
CA GLY A 257 -21.31 -21.92 7.05
C GLY A 257 -21.64 -22.59 8.39
N PRO A 258 -22.81 -22.32 9.00
CA PRO A 258 -23.16 -22.90 10.29
C PRO A 258 -22.94 -24.41 10.24
N ARG A 259 -22.14 -24.93 11.19
CA ARG A 259 -21.98 -26.39 11.33
C ARG A 259 -23.34 -27.00 11.59
N PRO A 260 -23.66 -28.17 11.05
CA PRO A 260 -24.93 -28.85 11.30
C PRO A 260 -25.17 -29.18 12.77
N GLU A 261 -24.18 -28.98 13.64
CA GLU A 261 -24.25 -29.28 15.10
C GLU A 261 -24.82 -28.12 15.93
N ASP A 262 -24.94 -26.90 15.38
CA ASP A 262 -25.48 -25.72 16.08
C ASP A 262 -27.02 -25.56 15.91
N ALA A 263 -27.68 -26.53 15.28
CA ALA A 263 -29.12 -26.59 15.11
C ALA A 263 -29.73 -27.66 16.04
N LYS A 264 -29.62 -27.47 17.35
CA LYS A 264 -30.44 -28.18 18.35
C LYS A 264 -30.91 -27.23 19.44
#